data_11dc4c4d7b48842b9cc523b034b14f18
#
_entry.id   11dc4c4d7b48842b9cc523b034b14f18
#
_cell.length_a   1.000
_cell.length_b   1.000
_cell.length_c   1.000
_cell.angle_alpha   90.00
_cell.angle_beta   90.00
_cell.angle_gamma   90.00
#
_symmetry.space_group_name_H-M   'P 1'
#
loop_
_entity.id
_entity.type
_entity.pdbx_description
1 polymer ?
#
loop_
_entity_poly.entity_id
_entity_poly.type
_entity_poly.pdbx_seq_one_letter_code
_entity_poly.pdbx_strand_id
1 'polypeptide(L)'
;MIVWDDGTKKQRIYEMWQDNFHDPVSYADFYFKEVYGKNEVLINQEEEVAKGMLHLNPYLLHVNEQPVRAKYIVGVATDKEYRRQGVMKELLIESFQTLRSRGECFTYLMPADENYYLPFDFRFGMTQIEQEAEYLPDLYIPEEREAEKYTFKAEISGAELEKITAQENAIKDTVFDIYTDISPDYIRRMEKEVESDFGQVLYVFEGEKYIGRTAVGAEDSYFVLSQVFCADDAKRESFLEQTMLYCEKKYHYNRYQLILDASWKDATDKIGLQGCFRYMPAKWVKKIMFRLLDLEKLSAFLKCKVSGTQGYTTLEKKTAGDEEAISEADIYIEDNYLKEQSGVYHFLLKNGKVLIQKTGDTKGDCKESISVAAFTEYLFGAEEECVDDCTTLSGETKNLLKNICPLSKNCIMEIV
;
A
#
# COMPACT_ATOMS: atom_id res chain seq x y z
N MET A 1 -11.84 28.49 -2.92
CA MET A 1 -12.77 27.85 -1.96
C MET A 1 -12.79 26.37 -2.22
N ILE A 2 -12.68 25.54 -1.16
CA ILE A 2 -12.80 24.08 -1.29
C ILE A 2 -14.26 23.68 -1.10
N VAL A 3 -14.76 22.81 -1.98
CA VAL A 3 -16.12 22.23 -1.90
C VAL A 3 -16.04 20.73 -2.14
N TRP A 4 -17.01 20.00 -1.60
CA TRP A 4 -17.23 18.60 -1.92
C TRP A 4 -18.08 18.52 -3.16
N ASP A 5 -17.69 17.67 -4.12
CA ASP A 5 -18.48 17.44 -5.30
C ASP A 5 -19.79 16.71 -4.95
N ASP A 6 -20.88 17.23 -5.48
CA ASP A 6 -22.23 16.65 -5.36
C ASP A 6 -22.68 15.92 -6.64
N GLY A 7 -21.74 15.70 -7.56
CA GLY A 7 -21.98 15.07 -8.86
C GLY A 7 -22.31 16.06 -9.98
N THR A 8 -22.55 17.33 -9.66
CA THR A 8 -22.90 18.34 -10.67
C THR A 8 -21.73 18.73 -11.57
N LYS A 9 -20.49 18.51 -11.08
CA LYS A 9 -19.27 18.85 -11.83
C LYS A 9 -18.59 17.63 -12.47
N LYS A 10 -19.27 16.46 -12.48
CA LYS A 10 -18.71 15.21 -12.99
C LYS A 10 -18.04 15.36 -14.36
N GLN A 11 -18.70 16.04 -15.31
CA GLN A 11 -18.15 16.23 -16.67
C GLN A 11 -16.84 17.03 -16.64
N ARG A 12 -16.78 18.11 -15.84
CA ARG A 12 -15.58 18.93 -15.71
C ARG A 12 -14.43 18.18 -15.02
N ILE A 13 -14.75 17.36 -14.00
CA ILE A 13 -13.79 16.51 -13.30
C ILE A 13 -13.21 15.47 -14.27
N TYR A 14 -14.07 14.84 -15.11
CA TYR A 14 -13.66 13.90 -16.15
C TYR A 14 -12.71 14.57 -17.17
N GLU A 15 -13.04 15.76 -17.67
CA GLU A 15 -12.17 16.52 -18.57
C GLU A 15 -10.81 16.84 -17.91
N MET A 16 -10.81 17.29 -16.66
CA MET A 16 -9.59 17.57 -15.90
C MET A 16 -8.74 16.30 -15.71
N TRP A 17 -9.37 15.14 -15.50
CA TRP A 17 -8.70 13.85 -15.48
C TRP A 17 -7.98 13.57 -16.79
N GLN A 18 -8.69 13.65 -17.91
CA GLN A 18 -8.15 13.43 -19.25
C GLN A 18 -6.99 14.39 -19.61
N ASP A 19 -7.09 15.65 -19.17
CA ASP A 19 -6.08 16.69 -19.43
C ASP A 19 -4.77 16.50 -18.62
N ASN A 20 -4.83 15.78 -17.51
CA ASN A 20 -3.70 15.67 -16.57
C ASN A 20 -3.10 14.27 -16.48
N PHE A 21 -3.88 13.22 -16.79
CA PHE A 21 -3.43 11.83 -16.74
C PHE A 21 -3.45 11.24 -18.16
N HIS A 22 -2.48 10.37 -18.43
CA HIS A 22 -2.30 9.75 -19.75
C HIS A 22 -2.96 8.37 -19.83
N ASP A 23 -3.94 8.11 -18.96
CA ASP A 23 -4.64 6.85 -18.93
C ASP A 23 -5.44 6.62 -20.23
N PRO A 24 -5.62 5.36 -20.65
CA PRO A 24 -6.56 5.04 -21.72
C PRO A 24 -7.97 5.57 -21.41
N VAL A 25 -8.69 5.99 -22.44
CA VAL A 25 -10.08 6.48 -22.28
C VAL A 25 -10.95 5.40 -21.62
N SER A 26 -10.75 4.12 -21.96
CA SER A 26 -11.43 2.98 -21.37
C SER A 26 -11.25 2.89 -19.85
N TYR A 27 -10.05 3.20 -19.35
CA TYR A 27 -9.76 3.25 -17.92
C TYR A 27 -10.46 4.41 -17.23
N ALA A 28 -10.39 5.61 -17.80
CA ALA A 28 -11.13 6.76 -17.27
C ALA A 28 -12.63 6.51 -17.25
N ASP A 29 -13.20 5.93 -18.31
CA ASP A 29 -14.62 5.55 -18.37
C ASP A 29 -14.98 4.53 -17.29
N PHE A 30 -14.14 3.53 -17.06
CA PHE A 30 -14.31 2.58 -15.95
C PHE A 30 -14.32 3.33 -14.62
N TYR A 31 -13.32 4.16 -14.35
CA TYR A 31 -13.20 4.88 -13.08
C TYR A 31 -14.43 5.75 -12.80
N PHE A 32 -14.86 6.53 -13.79
CA PHE A 32 -16.03 7.42 -13.66
C PHE A 32 -17.38 6.71 -13.66
N LYS A 33 -17.42 5.43 -14.03
CA LYS A 33 -18.62 4.59 -13.95
C LYS A 33 -18.69 3.78 -12.67
N GLU A 34 -17.58 3.17 -12.24
CA GLU A 34 -17.55 2.16 -11.17
C GLU A 34 -17.05 2.70 -9.84
N VAL A 35 -16.19 3.74 -9.84
CA VAL A 35 -15.53 4.29 -8.65
C VAL A 35 -16.11 5.65 -8.27
N TYR A 36 -16.16 6.59 -9.24
CA TYR A 36 -16.73 7.90 -9.01
C TYR A 36 -18.18 7.80 -8.52
N GLY A 37 -18.52 8.57 -7.47
CA GLY A 37 -19.82 8.51 -6.80
C GLY A 37 -19.91 7.47 -5.67
N LYS A 38 -18.93 6.54 -5.58
CA LYS A 38 -18.68 5.70 -4.40
C LYS A 38 -17.53 6.24 -3.55
N ASN A 39 -16.71 7.09 -4.15
CA ASN A 39 -15.67 7.88 -3.52
C ASN A 39 -16.17 9.30 -3.19
N GLU A 40 -15.29 10.09 -2.59
CA GLU A 40 -15.53 11.51 -2.31
C GLU A 40 -14.54 12.34 -3.12
N VAL A 41 -14.99 13.48 -3.65
CA VAL A 41 -14.14 14.36 -4.44
C VAL A 41 -14.14 15.76 -3.86
N LEU A 42 -12.94 16.28 -3.58
CA LEU A 42 -12.70 17.66 -3.21
C LEU A 42 -12.38 18.49 -4.47
N ILE A 43 -12.99 19.64 -4.58
CA ILE A 43 -12.77 20.57 -5.69
C ILE A 43 -12.33 21.91 -5.11
N ASN A 44 -11.21 22.44 -5.58
CA ASN A 44 -10.88 23.84 -5.41
C ASN A 44 -11.50 24.64 -6.55
N GLN A 45 -12.41 25.57 -6.19
CA GLN A 45 -13.13 26.37 -7.19
C GLN A 45 -13.15 27.87 -6.85
N GLU A 46 -13.33 28.68 -7.87
CA GLU A 46 -13.61 30.10 -7.79
C GLU A 46 -14.65 30.46 -8.83
N GLU A 47 -15.69 31.19 -8.43
CA GLU A 47 -16.79 31.60 -9.32
C GLU A 47 -17.32 30.45 -10.19
N GLU A 48 -17.59 29.28 -9.58
CA GLU A 48 -18.02 28.04 -10.24
C GLU A 48 -16.99 27.36 -11.18
N VAL A 49 -15.79 27.94 -11.34
CA VAL A 49 -14.71 27.33 -12.12
C VAL A 49 -13.89 26.40 -11.24
N ALA A 50 -13.87 25.10 -11.57
CA ALA A 50 -13.01 24.13 -10.91
C ALA A 50 -11.55 24.35 -11.35
N LYS A 51 -10.70 24.66 -10.39
CA LYS A 51 -9.24 24.89 -10.57
C LYS A 51 -8.41 23.66 -10.34
N GLY A 52 -8.89 22.76 -9.49
CA GLY A 52 -8.21 21.51 -9.15
C GLY A 52 -9.15 20.56 -8.43
N MET A 53 -8.75 19.30 -8.39
CA MET A 53 -9.50 18.20 -7.79
C MET A 53 -8.57 17.28 -6.98
N LEU A 54 -9.18 16.54 -6.04
CA LEU A 54 -8.57 15.47 -5.29
C LEU A 54 -9.64 14.43 -4.96
N HIS A 55 -9.38 13.17 -5.29
CA HIS A 55 -10.30 12.07 -5.02
C HIS A 55 -9.85 11.30 -3.77
N LEU A 56 -10.82 10.86 -2.96
CA LEU A 56 -10.64 10.07 -1.75
C LEU A 56 -11.36 8.73 -1.91
N ASN A 57 -10.65 7.71 -2.37
CA ASN A 57 -11.20 6.38 -2.57
C ASN A 57 -11.22 5.62 -1.23
N PRO A 58 -12.39 5.11 -0.79
CA PRO A 58 -12.48 4.39 0.48
C PRO A 58 -11.99 2.95 0.32
N TYR A 59 -11.10 2.55 1.23
CA TYR A 59 -10.65 1.16 1.37
C TYR A 59 -10.77 0.70 2.82
N LEU A 60 -10.96 -0.60 2.98
CA LEU A 60 -10.78 -1.29 4.23
C LEU A 60 -9.39 -1.94 4.20
N LEU A 61 -8.52 -1.52 5.10
CA LEU A 61 -7.22 -2.13 5.31
C LEU A 61 -7.25 -2.96 6.59
N HIS A 62 -6.35 -3.91 6.70
CA HIS A 62 -5.99 -4.52 7.98
C HIS A 62 -4.66 -3.94 8.44
N VAL A 63 -4.58 -3.56 9.71
CA VAL A 63 -3.36 -3.11 10.37
C VAL A 63 -3.14 -3.98 11.59
N ASN A 64 -2.09 -4.81 11.57
CA ASN A 64 -1.85 -5.81 12.61
C ASN A 64 -3.11 -6.64 12.93
N GLU A 65 -3.74 -7.22 11.91
CA GLU A 65 -4.94 -8.08 11.97
C GLU A 65 -6.26 -7.33 12.34
N GLN A 66 -6.21 -6.01 12.50
CA GLN A 66 -7.39 -5.22 12.87
C GLN A 66 -7.89 -4.40 11.68
N PRO A 67 -9.21 -4.37 11.40
CA PRO A 67 -9.75 -3.62 10.28
C PRO A 67 -9.67 -2.10 10.53
N VAL A 68 -9.13 -1.37 9.56
CA VAL A 68 -8.97 0.08 9.58
C VAL A 68 -9.52 0.66 8.29
N ARG A 69 -10.43 1.61 8.39
CA ARG A 69 -10.85 2.39 7.22
C ARG A 69 -9.80 3.45 6.93
N ALA A 70 -9.40 3.55 5.68
CA ALA A 70 -8.50 4.58 5.21
C ALA A 70 -8.89 5.06 3.82
N LYS A 71 -8.55 6.27 3.49
CA LYS A 71 -8.76 6.85 2.16
C LYS A 71 -7.46 6.84 1.38
N TYR A 72 -7.54 6.29 0.18
CA TYR A 72 -6.51 6.41 -0.83
C TYR A 72 -6.70 7.71 -1.61
N ILE A 73 -5.68 8.56 -1.61
CA ILE A 73 -5.69 9.80 -2.37
C ILE A 73 -5.26 9.51 -3.79
N VAL A 74 -6.12 9.91 -4.75
CA VAL A 74 -5.88 9.69 -6.17
C VAL A 74 -6.43 10.85 -7.00
N GLY A 75 -6.02 10.97 -8.25
CA GLY A 75 -6.56 11.96 -9.17
C GLY A 75 -6.32 13.41 -8.68
N VAL A 76 -5.16 13.66 -8.06
CA VAL A 76 -4.81 15.02 -7.62
C VAL A 76 -4.35 15.82 -8.82
N ALA A 77 -5.20 16.71 -9.29
CA ALA A 77 -4.93 17.51 -10.47
C ALA A 77 -5.17 18.99 -10.22
N THR A 78 -4.39 19.81 -10.90
CA THR A 78 -4.57 21.26 -10.98
C THR A 78 -4.56 21.67 -12.45
N ASP A 79 -5.59 22.38 -12.85
CA ASP A 79 -5.70 22.93 -14.20
C ASP A 79 -4.49 23.80 -14.53
N LYS A 80 -4.00 23.72 -15.75
CA LYS A 80 -2.73 24.33 -16.19
C LYS A 80 -2.61 25.82 -15.85
N GLU A 81 -3.71 26.56 -15.96
CA GLU A 81 -3.77 27.99 -15.70
C GLU A 81 -3.64 28.33 -14.21
N TYR A 82 -3.94 27.38 -13.31
CA TYR A 82 -3.92 27.58 -11.85
C TYR A 82 -2.77 26.89 -11.14
N ARG A 83 -1.85 26.28 -11.89
CA ARG A 83 -0.66 25.65 -11.31
C ARG A 83 0.23 26.66 -10.59
N ARG A 84 0.95 26.20 -9.56
CA ARG A 84 1.85 27.01 -8.71
C ARG A 84 1.18 28.14 -7.93
N GLN A 85 -0.15 28.08 -7.76
CA GLN A 85 -0.94 29.05 -6.99
C GLN A 85 -1.46 28.46 -5.65
N GLY A 86 -0.94 27.29 -5.22
CA GLY A 86 -1.30 26.67 -3.95
C GLY A 86 -2.56 25.78 -3.97
N VAL A 87 -3.19 25.58 -5.14
CA VAL A 87 -4.43 24.79 -5.28
C VAL A 87 -4.29 23.38 -4.69
N MET A 88 -3.23 22.63 -5.06
CA MET A 88 -2.95 21.30 -4.52
C MET A 88 -2.76 21.33 -2.99
N LYS A 89 -2.03 22.33 -2.49
CA LYS A 89 -1.80 22.49 -1.04
C LYS A 89 -3.11 22.65 -0.27
N GLU A 90 -4.01 23.49 -0.77
CA GLU A 90 -5.32 23.71 -0.14
C GLU A 90 -6.14 22.42 -0.13
N LEU A 91 -6.19 21.67 -1.24
CA LEU A 91 -6.87 20.39 -1.35
C LEU A 91 -6.33 19.35 -0.36
N LEU A 92 -5.00 19.21 -0.28
CA LEU A 92 -4.38 18.26 0.65
C LEU A 92 -4.64 18.63 2.11
N ILE A 93 -4.49 19.89 2.50
CA ILE A 93 -4.73 20.31 3.89
C ILE A 93 -6.18 20.07 4.28
N GLU A 94 -7.14 20.46 3.45
CA GLU A 94 -8.56 20.20 3.70
C GLU A 94 -8.87 18.70 3.81
N SER A 95 -8.26 17.88 2.96
CA SER A 95 -8.41 16.42 3.06
C SER A 95 -7.88 15.89 4.39
N PHE A 96 -6.70 16.31 4.84
CA PHE A 96 -6.12 15.87 6.12
C PHE A 96 -7.01 16.25 7.31
N GLN A 97 -7.49 17.49 7.38
CA GLN A 97 -8.37 17.97 8.44
C GLN A 97 -9.67 17.18 8.48
N THR A 98 -10.26 16.98 7.31
CA THR A 98 -11.51 16.21 7.19
C THR A 98 -11.34 14.77 7.61
N LEU A 99 -10.33 14.07 7.09
CA LEU A 99 -10.08 12.66 7.38
C LEU A 99 -9.78 12.46 8.88
N ARG A 100 -8.93 13.32 9.46
CA ARG A 100 -8.69 13.31 10.91
C ARG A 100 -9.97 13.53 11.73
N SER A 101 -10.80 14.51 11.36
CA SER A 101 -12.06 14.79 12.07
C SER A 101 -13.03 13.61 12.05
N ARG A 102 -12.98 12.80 11.01
CA ARG A 102 -13.75 11.56 10.85
C ARG A 102 -13.14 10.36 11.58
N GLY A 103 -11.93 10.53 12.13
CA GLY A 103 -11.26 9.51 12.91
C GLY A 103 -10.34 8.59 12.14
N GLU A 104 -9.96 8.94 10.94
CA GLU A 104 -8.95 8.23 10.19
C GLU A 104 -7.56 8.53 10.76
N CYS A 105 -6.73 7.50 10.95
CA CYS A 105 -5.42 7.66 11.58
C CYS A 105 -4.29 7.91 10.59
N PHE A 106 -4.46 7.56 9.34
CA PHE A 106 -3.54 7.85 8.24
C PHE A 106 -4.29 7.88 6.89
N THR A 107 -3.63 8.45 5.89
CA THR A 107 -4.00 8.35 4.47
C THR A 107 -2.78 7.91 3.66
N TYR A 108 -2.99 7.48 2.44
CA TYR A 108 -1.92 6.96 1.59
C TYR A 108 -2.18 7.25 0.11
N LEU A 109 -1.12 7.18 -0.69
CA LEU A 109 -1.17 7.39 -2.14
C LEU A 109 0.00 6.72 -2.85
N MET A 110 -0.14 6.51 -4.15
CA MET A 110 0.97 6.23 -5.05
C MET A 110 1.35 7.53 -5.77
N PRO A 111 2.55 8.07 -5.56
CA PRO A 111 2.91 9.35 -6.15
C PRO A 111 3.30 9.20 -7.63
N ALA A 112 2.82 10.10 -8.49
CA ALA A 112 3.35 10.26 -9.83
C ALA A 112 4.78 10.86 -9.80
N ASP A 113 5.03 11.75 -8.82
CA ASP A 113 6.35 12.29 -8.46
C ASP A 113 6.34 12.58 -6.96
N GLU A 114 7.25 11.94 -6.23
CA GLU A 114 7.37 12.07 -4.77
C GLU A 114 7.59 13.50 -4.30
N ASN A 115 8.26 14.32 -5.12
CA ASN A 115 8.55 15.72 -4.79
C ASN A 115 7.28 16.57 -4.61
N TYR A 116 6.15 16.14 -5.12
CA TYR A 116 4.87 16.81 -4.88
C TYR A 116 4.32 16.55 -3.48
N TYR A 117 4.67 15.41 -2.86
CA TYR A 117 4.05 14.94 -1.61
C TYR A 117 4.98 14.95 -0.40
N LEU A 118 6.30 14.82 -0.61
CA LEU A 118 7.31 14.94 0.46
C LEU A 118 7.16 16.23 1.29
N PRO A 119 6.89 17.43 0.69
CA PRO A 119 6.67 18.66 1.44
C PRO A 119 5.44 18.62 2.36
N PHE A 120 4.49 17.72 2.13
CA PHE A 120 3.27 17.54 2.93
C PHE A 120 3.38 16.40 3.95
N ASP A 121 4.60 16.04 4.32
CA ASP A 121 4.93 15.02 5.32
C ASP A 121 4.52 13.58 4.91
N PHE A 122 4.27 13.32 3.62
CA PHE A 122 4.19 11.95 3.11
C PHE A 122 5.57 11.30 3.11
N ARG A 123 5.62 10.02 3.45
CA ARG A 123 6.83 9.20 3.41
C ARG A 123 6.53 7.82 2.84
N PHE A 124 7.50 7.27 2.12
CA PHE A 124 7.36 5.91 1.60
C PHE A 124 7.28 4.89 2.73
N GLY A 125 6.33 3.96 2.59
CA GLY A 125 6.14 2.86 3.54
C GLY A 125 5.95 1.52 2.87
N MET A 126 5.92 1.47 1.53
CA MET A 126 5.81 0.22 0.80
C MET A 126 6.79 0.17 -0.36
N THR A 127 7.42 -0.97 -0.52
CA THR A 127 8.32 -1.29 -1.62
C THR A 127 7.77 -2.47 -2.41
N GLN A 128 7.85 -2.40 -3.73
CA GLN A 128 7.56 -3.49 -4.65
C GLN A 128 8.84 -4.04 -5.25
N ILE A 129 8.77 -5.27 -5.71
CA ILE A 129 9.82 -5.91 -6.51
C ILE A 129 9.39 -5.88 -7.97
N GLU A 130 10.23 -5.34 -8.83
CA GLU A 130 10.07 -5.38 -10.27
C GLU A 130 11.18 -6.26 -10.86
N GLN A 131 10.81 -7.30 -11.60
CA GLN A 131 11.78 -8.19 -12.22
C GLN A 131 11.38 -8.50 -13.66
N GLU A 132 12.34 -8.37 -14.57
CA GLU A 132 12.15 -8.78 -15.96
C GLU A 132 12.53 -10.25 -16.15
N ALA A 133 11.77 -10.96 -16.99
CA ALA A 133 12.08 -12.31 -17.43
C ALA A 133 11.87 -12.44 -18.94
N GLU A 134 12.72 -13.24 -19.59
CA GLU A 134 12.66 -13.51 -21.04
C GLU A 134 12.52 -15.03 -21.26
N TYR A 135 11.49 -15.44 -22.00
CA TYR A 135 11.32 -16.81 -22.43
C TYR A 135 12.22 -17.14 -23.60
N LEU A 136 12.94 -18.27 -23.51
CA LEU A 136 13.88 -18.77 -24.51
C LEU A 136 13.39 -20.11 -25.02
N PRO A 137 12.64 -20.15 -26.13
CA PRO A 137 12.00 -21.38 -26.63
C PRO A 137 12.99 -22.51 -26.96
N ASP A 138 14.20 -22.19 -27.41
CA ASP A 138 15.24 -23.15 -27.72
C ASP A 138 15.76 -23.95 -26.51
N LEU A 139 15.47 -23.46 -25.30
CA LEU A 139 15.83 -24.09 -24.03
C LEU A 139 14.66 -24.84 -23.39
N TYR A 140 13.49 -24.81 -24.01
CA TYR A 140 12.32 -25.52 -23.51
C TYR A 140 12.45 -27.03 -23.80
N ILE A 141 12.55 -27.86 -22.74
CA ILE A 141 12.61 -29.34 -22.84
C ILE A 141 11.30 -29.86 -22.24
N PRO A 142 10.31 -30.28 -23.08
CA PRO A 142 9.00 -30.74 -22.61
C PRO A 142 9.06 -31.96 -21.69
N GLU A 143 10.04 -32.84 -21.91
CA GLU A 143 10.19 -34.12 -21.21
C GLU A 143 10.76 -34.00 -19.79
N GLU A 144 11.45 -32.90 -19.49
CA GLU A 144 12.04 -32.61 -18.18
C GLU A 144 11.08 -31.83 -17.23
N ARG A 145 9.92 -31.39 -17.76
CA ARG A 145 8.95 -30.67 -16.98
C ARG A 145 7.80 -31.57 -16.59
N GLU A 146 7.43 -31.47 -15.31
CA GLU A 146 6.14 -31.96 -14.84
C GLU A 146 5.05 -31.47 -15.80
N ALA A 147 4.18 -32.35 -16.27
CA ALA A 147 3.01 -32.04 -17.10
C ALA A 147 2.27 -30.83 -16.50
N GLU A 148 1.60 -30.06 -17.35
CA GLU A 148 0.84 -28.87 -16.95
C GLU A 148 0.12 -29.09 -15.61
N LYS A 149 0.74 -28.59 -14.54
CA LYS A 149 0.30 -28.87 -13.17
C LYS A 149 -0.88 -27.99 -12.78
N TYR A 150 -0.96 -26.81 -13.42
CA TYR A 150 -1.92 -25.78 -13.07
C TYR A 150 -2.96 -25.56 -14.16
N THR A 151 -4.19 -25.31 -13.73
CA THR A 151 -5.30 -24.86 -14.57
C THR A 151 -5.53 -23.38 -14.33
N PHE A 152 -5.70 -22.63 -15.42
CA PHE A 152 -5.93 -21.19 -15.41
C PHE A 152 -7.38 -20.90 -15.79
N LYS A 153 -8.09 -20.17 -14.93
CA LYS A 153 -9.47 -19.73 -15.17
C LYS A 153 -9.51 -18.20 -15.19
N ALA A 154 -10.23 -17.64 -16.16
CA ALA A 154 -10.51 -16.19 -16.21
C ALA A 154 -11.78 -15.84 -15.45
N GLU A 155 -12.67 -16.80 -15.26
CA GLU A 155 -13.96 -16.61 -14.58
C GLU A 155 -14.13 -17.63 -13.47
N ILE A 156 -14.67 -17.19 -12.33
CA ILE A 156 -15.02 -18.05 -11.20
C ILE A 156 -16.40 -17.69 -10.67
N SER A 157 -17.07 -18.66 -10.05
CA SER A 157 -18.39 -18.44 -9.44
C SER A 157 -18.31 -17.54 -8.21
N GLY A 158 -19.40 -16.88 -7.84
CA GLY A 158 -19.47 -16.08 -6.62
C GLY A 158 -19.15 -16.87 -5.36
N ALA A 159 -19.64 -18.10 -5.24
CA ALA A 159 -19.37 -18.95 -4.08
C ALA A 159 -17.89 -19.43 -4.00
N GLU A 160 -17.23 -19.57 -5.14
CA GLU A 160 -15.79 -19.87 -5.22
C GLU A 160 -14.97 -18.63 -4.84
N LEU A 161 -15.39 -17.44 -5.32
CA LEU A 161 -14.75 -16.17 -4.99
C LEU A 161 -14.81 -15.85 -3.49
N GLU A 162 -15.93 -16.09 -2.81
CA GLU A 162 -16.06 -15.94 -1.36
C GLU A 162 -15.01 -16.79 -0.60
N LYS A 163 -14.79 -18.04 -1.04
CA LYS A 163 -13.78 -18.91 -0.43
C LYS A 163 -12.36 -18.42 -0.69
N ILE A 164 -12.09 -17.97 -1.91
CA ILE A 164 -10.79 -17.45 -2.32
C ILE A 164 -10.42 -16.21 -1.53
N THR A 165 -11.33 -15.23 -1.44
CA THR A 165 -11.06 -13.98 -0.72
C THR A 165 -10.85 -14.21 0.77
N ALA A 166 -11.64 -15.10 1.39
CA ALA A 166 -11.44 -15.49 2.78
C ALA A 166 -10.07 -16.18 3.01
N GLN A 167 -9.65 -17.07 2.10
CA GLN A 167 -8.35 -17.74 2.17
C GLN A 167 -7.19 -16.74 2.00
N GLU A 168 -7.27 -15.82 1.04
CA GLU A 168 -6.22 -14.83 0.80
C GLU A 168 -6.07 -13.88 1.99
N ASN A 169 -7.18 -13.35 2.53
CA ASN A 169 -7.13 -12.47 3.71
C ASN A 169 -6.52 -13.21 4.92
N ALA A 170 -6.89 -14.47 5.17
CA ALA A 170 -6.33 -15.25 6.26
C ALA A 170 -4.81 -15.48 6.13
N ILE A 171 -4.29 -15.62 4.89
CA ILE A 171 -2.86 -15.73 4.65
C ILE A 171 -2.18 -14.37 4.83
N LYS A 172 -2.76 -13.30 4.29
CA LYS A 172 -2.22 -11.94 4.42
C LYS A 172 -2.10 -11.50 5.86
N ASP A 173 -3.05 -11.86 6.74
CA ASP A 173 -2.99 -11.61 8.19
C ASP A 173 -1.73 -12.18 8.85
N THR A 174 -1.16 -13.25 8.31
CA THR A 174 0.05 -13.87 8.88
C THR A 174 1.36 -13.30 8.32
N VAL A 175 1.29 -12.59 7.19
CA VAL A 175 2.48 -12.14 6.43
C VAL A 175 2.70 -10.63 6.56
N PHE A 176 1.61 -9.84 6.56
CA PHE A 176 1.70 -8.39 6.42
C PHE A 176 1.25 -7.65 7.68
N ASP A 177 1.90 -6.53 7.94
CA ASP A 177 1.49 -5.59 8.98
C ASP A 177 0.31 -4.73 8.49
N ILE A 178 0.33 -4.35 7.18
CA ILE A 178 -0.78 -3.64 6.51
C ILE A 178 -1.08 -4.32 5.18
N TYR A 179 -2.36 -4.60 4.94
CA TYR A 179 -2.81 -5.05 3.63
C TYR A 179 -4.26 -4.62 3.35
N THR A 180 -4.61 -4.53 2.06
CA THR A 180 -5.99 -4.26 1.65
C THR A 180 -6.85 -5.49 1.84
N ASP A 181 -7.98 -5.31 2.56
CA ASP A 181 -9.03 -6.34 2.68
C ASP A 181 -9.62 -6.62 1.30
N ILE A 182 -9.60 -7.88 0.90
CA ILE A 182 -10.17 -8.30 -0.37
C ILE A 182 -11.52 -8.98 -0.15
N SER A 183 -12.58 -8.29 -0.51
CA SER A 183 -13.94 -8.85 -0.58
C SER A 183 -14.25 -9.33 -2.02
N PRO A 184 -15.30 -10.13 -2.22
CA PRO A 184 -15.78 -10.44 -3.56
C PRO A 184 -16.08 -9.21 -4.41
N ASP A 185 -16.64 -8.16 -3.82
CA ASP A 185 -16.93 -6.90 -4.52
C ASP A 185 -15.63 -6.15 -4.91
N TYR A 186 -14.62 -6.17 -4.03
CA TYR A 186 -13.29 -5.63 -4.35
C TYR A 186 -12.69 -6.33 -5.56
N ILE A 187 -12.68 -7.66 -5.56
CA ILE A 187 -12.12 -8.45 -6.67
C ILE A 187 -12.90 -8.20 -7.96
N ARG A 188 -14.25 -8.18 -7.92
CA ARG A 188 -15.07 -7.89 -9.12
C ARG A 188 -14.82 -6.51 -9.69
N ARG A 189 -14.54 -5.52 -8.84
CA ARG A 189 -14.13 -4.19 -9.29
C ARG A 189 -12.74 -4.22 -9.93
N MET A 190 -11.78 -4.90 -9.27
CA MET A 190 -10.41 -5.07 -9.79
C MET A 190 -10.40 -5.81 -11.15
N GLU A 191 -11.23 -6.85 -11.33
CA GLU A 191 -11.39 -7.51 -12.63
C GLU A 191 -11.76 -6.51 -13.73
N LYS A 192 -12.77 -5.66 -13.48
CA LYS A 192 -13.22 -4.62 -14.43
C LYS A 192 -12.14 -3.55 -14.67
N GLU A 193 -11.39 -3.21 -13.63
CA GLU A 193 -10.27 -2.28 -13.71
C GLU A 193 -9.20 -2.82 -14.66
N VAL A 194 -8.76 -4.05 -14.44
CA VAL A 194 -7.80 -4.75 -15.30
C VAL A 194 -8.33 -4.91 -16.73
N GLU A 195 -9.61 -5.24 -16.90
CA GLU A 195 -10.24 -5.34 -18.22
C GLU A 195 -10.30 -3.99 -18.96
N SER A 196 -10.48 -2.88 -18.22
CA SER A 196 -10.52 -1.54 -18.81
C SER A 196 -9.17 -1.10 -19.38
N ASP A 197 -8.08 -1.71 -18.92
CA ASP A 197 -6.72 -1.54 -19.44
C ASP A 197 -6.28 -2.76 -20.30
N PHE A 198 -7.24 -3.43 -20.93
CA PHE A 198 -7.03 -4.57 -21.84
C PHE A 198 -6.34 -5.79 -21.21
N GLY A 199 -6.31 -5.87 -19.90
CA GLY A 199 -5.76 -7.00 -19.16
C GLY A 199 -6.81 -8.05 -18.79
N GLN A 200 -6.40 -9.07 -18.05
CA GLN A 200 -7.26 -10.14 -17.53
C GLN A 200 -6.75 -10.62 -16.18
N VAL A 201 -7.65 -10.95 -15.26
CA VAL A 201 -7.31 -11.67 -14.03
C VAL A 201 -7.32 -13.17 -14.30
N LEU A 202 -6.27 -13.87 -13.90
CA LEU A 202 -6.14 -15.32 -13.99
C LEU A 202 -6.14 -15.93 -12.59
N TYR A 203 -7.03 -16.87 -12.35
CA TYR A 203 -7.09 -17.69 -11.14
C TYR A 203 -6.44 -19.05 -11.42
N VAL A 204 -5.52 -19.46 -10.56
CA VAL A 204 -4.66 -20.61 -10.76
C VAL A 204 -5.02 -21.73 -9.79
N PHE A 205 -5.22 -22.92 -10.32
CA PHE A 205 -5.62 -24.10 -9.55
C PHE A 205 -4.68 -25.30 -9.83
N GLU A 206 -4.45 -26.10 -8.81
CA GLU A 206 -3.86 -27.43 -8.90
C GLU A 206 -4.97 -28.45 -8.64
N GLY A 207 -5.49 -29.06 -9.70
CA GLY A 207 -6.76 -29.80 -9.64
C GLY A 207 -7.92 -28.88 -9.22
N GLU A 208 -8.55 -29.17 -8.08
CA GLU A 208 -9.61 -28.32 -7.52
C GLU A 208 -9.10 -27.30 -6.48
N LYS A 209 -7.82 -27.39 -6.10
CA LYS A 209 -7.24 -26.54 -5.07
C LYS A 209 -6.82 -25.20 -5.67
N TYR A 210 -7.35 -24.10 -5.14
CA TYR A 210 -6.89 -22.76 -5.46
C TYR A 210 -5.45 -22.55 -4.98
N ILE A 211 -4.57 -22.08 -5.89
CA ILE A 211 -3.15 -21.83 -5.64
C ILE A 211 -2.85 -20.33 -5.59
N GLY A 212 -3.53 -19.53 -6.40
CA GLY A 212 -3.28 -18.10 -6.43
C GLY A 212 -3.96 -17.40 -7.60
N ARG A 213 -3.68 -16.14 -7.76
CA ARG A 213 -4.15 -15.31 -8.88
C ARG A 213 -3.10 -14.30 -9.30
N THR A 214 -3.28 -13.77 -10.50
CA THR A 214 -2.51 -12.64 -11.03
C THR A 214 -3.34 -11.86 -12.03
N ALA A 215 -3.16 -10.55 -12.09
CA ALA A 215 -3.56 -9.77 -13.25
C ALA A 215 -2.48 -9.86 -14.32
N VAL A 216 -2.89 -9.99 -15.57
CA VAL A 216 -1.99 -10.07 -16.72
C VAL A 216 -2.46 -9.10 -17.80
N GLY A 217 -1.52 -8.45 -18.47
CA GLY A 217 -1.81 -7.51 -19.55
C GLY A 217 -0.56 -7.17 -20.36
N ALA A 218 -0.76 -6.58 -21.54
CA ALA A 218 0.32 -6.11 -22.39
C ALA A 218 0.61 -4.65 -22.09
N GLU A 219 1.89 -4.32 -21.85
CA GLU A 219 2.35 -2.96 -21.67
C GLU A 219 3.62 -2.76 -22.50
N ASP A 220 3.58 -1.87 -23.49
CA ASP A 220 4.66 -1.64 -24.44
C ASP A 220 5.23 -2.92 -25.06
N SER A 221 6.44 -3.32 -24.65
CA SER A 221 7.16 -4.50 -25.15
C SER A 221 7.16 -5.68 -24.18
N TYR A 222 6.45 -5.59 -23.07
CA TYR A 222 6.37 -6.62 -22.04
C TYR A 222 4.95 -7.14 -21.88
N PHE A 223 4.84 -8.37 -21.37
CA PHE A 223 3.61 -8.88 -20.79
C PHE A 223 3.74 -8.82 -19.26
N VAL A 224 2.92 -8.01 -18.63
CA VAL A 224 3.02 -7.69 -17.21
C VAL A 224 2.23 -8.69 -16.41
N LEU A 225 2.83 -9.20 -15.33
CA LEU A 225 2.17 -9.93 -14.25
C LEU A 225 2.15 -9.02 -13.02
N SER A 226 0.96 -8.59 -12.62
CA SER A 226 0.73 -7.73 -11.45
C SER A 226 -0.34 -8.32 -10.53
N GLN A 227 -0.62 -7.70 -9.38
CA GLN A 227 -1.63 -8.19 -8.43
C GLN A 227 -1.42 -9.66 -8.04
N VAL A 228 -0.14 -10.09 -8.01
CA VAL A 228 0.23 -11.49 -7.86
C VAL A 228 0.03 -11.95 -6.43
N PHE A 229 -0.72 -13.04 -6.27
CA PHE A 229 -0.89 -13.75 -5.00
C PHE A 229 -0.65 -15.24 -5.19
N CYS A 230 0.11 -15.86 -4.30
CA CYS A 230 0.28 -17.31 -4.22
C CYS A 230 0.09 -17.77 -2.79
N ALA A 231 -0.82 -18.73 -2.60
CA ALA A 231 -1.22 -19.24 -1.29
C ALA A 231 -0.19 -20.15 -0.60
N ASP A 232 0.87 -20.54 -1.32
CA ASP A 232 1.89 -21.50 -0.85
C ASP A 232 3.27 -21.01 -1.28
N ASP A 233 4.08 -20.56 -0.33
CA ASP A 233 5.42 -20.03 -0.60
C ASP A 233 6.31 -21.00 -1.35
N ALA A 234 6.20 -22.30 -1.06
CA ALA A 234 6.97 -23.34 -1.74
C ALA A 234 6.61 -23.49 -3.23
N LYS A 235 5.48 -22.91 -3.66
CA LYS A 235 4.99 -22.97 -5.04
C LYS A 235 5.19 -21.68 -5.82
N ARG A 236 5.69 -20.60 -5.20
CA ARG A 236 5.83 -19.28 -5.83
C ARG A 236 6.61 -19.33 -7.15
N GLU A 237 7.71 -20.04 -7.16
CA GLU A 237 8.53 -20.15 -8.37
C GLU A 237 7.80 -20.86 -9.51
N SER A 238 7.24 -22.05 -9.22
CA SER A 238 6.48 -22.81 -10.22
C SER A 238 5.21 -22.08 -10.65
N PHE A 239 4.59 -21.30 -9.77
CA PHE A 239 3.46 -20.43 -10.07
C PHE A 239 3.82 -19.39 -11.13
N LEU A 240 4.89 -18.62 -10.93
CA LEU A 240 5.34 -17.59 -11.88
C LEU A 240 5.72 -18.25 -13.23
N GLU A 241 6.52 -19.29 -13.20
CA GLU A 241 7.00 -19.97 -14.40
C GLU A 241 5.85 -20.54 -15.24
N GLN A 242 4.92 -21.27 -14.61
CA GLN A 242 3.76 -21.86 -15.29
C GLN A 242 2.80 -20.77 -15.81
N THR A 243 2.67 -19.66 -15.08
CA THR A 243 1.86 -18.53 -15.52
C THR A 243 2.47 -17.87 -16.77
N MET A 244 3.77 -17.60 -16.77
CA MET A 244 4.45 -17.06 -17.95
C MET A 244 4.37 -18.00 -19.15
N LEU A 245 4.50 -19.32 -18.95
CA LEU A 245 4.33 -20.31 -20.02
C LEU A 245 2.89 -20.35 -20.57
N TYR A 246 1.90 -20.25 -19.70
CA TYR A 246 0.51 -20.12 -20.12
C TYR A 246 0.29 -18.87 -20.96
N CYS A 247 0.85 -17.73 -20.51
CA CYS A 247 0.75 -16.46 -21.22
C CYS A 247 1.47 -16.50 -22.57
N GLU A 248 2.64 -17.13 -22.65
CA GLU A 248 3.34 -17.33 -23.91
C GLU A 248 2.48 -18.11 -24.92
N LYS A 249 1.95 -19.26 -24.50
CA LYS A 249 1.10 -20.10 -25.36
C LYS A 249 -0.16 -19.38 -25.83
N LYS A 250 -0.75 -18.53 -24.99
CA LYS A 250 -2.03 -17.88 -25.27
C LYS A 250 -1.89 -16.53 -25.96
N TYR A 251 -0.91 -15.75 -25.61
CA TYR A 251 -0.76 -14.35 -26.03
C TYR A 251 0.50 -14.11 -26.88
N HIS A 252 1.41 -15.09 -26.97
CA HIS A 252 2.62 -15.06 -27.80
C HIS A 252 3.62 -13.97 -27.40
N TYR A 253 3.76 -13.70 -26.10
CA TYR A 253 4.79 -12.82 -25.55
C TYR A 253 5.96 -13.63 -25.01
N ASN A 254 7.18 -13.15 -25.23
CA ASN A 254 8.40 -13.76 -24.73
C ASN A 254 9.15 -12.92 -23.70
N ARG A 255 8.70 -11.69 -23.44
CA ARG A 255 9.26 -10.79 -22.42
C ARG A 255 8.21 -10.46 -21.40
N TYR A 256 8.59 -10.59 -20.13
CA TYR A 256 7.70 -10.43 -19.00
C TYR A 256 8.24 -9.40 -18.03
N GLN A 257 7.34 -8.63 -17.41
CA GLN A 257 7.61 -7.82 -16.24
C GLN A 257 6.78 -8.35 -15.07
N LEU A 258 7.45 -8.72 -13.99
CA LEU A 258 6.83 -9.22 -12.77
C LEU A 258 6.78 -8.06 -11.76
N ILE A 259 5.57 -7.71 -11.31
CA ILE A 259 5.33 -6.69 -10.28
C ILE A 259 4.80 -7.39 -9.04
N LEU A 260 5.63 -7.47 -7.99
CA LEU A 260 5.43 -8.34 -6.85
C LEU A 260 5.56 -7.52 -5.55
N ASP A 261 4.89 -7.95 -4.49
CA ASP A 261 5.13 -7.40 -3.16
C ASP A 261 6.44 -7.92 -2.55
N ALA A 262 6.88 -7.29 -1.45
CA ALA A 262 8.17 -7.61 -0.83
C ALA A 262 8.28 -9.05 -0.28
N SER A 263 7.17 -9.76 -0.07
CA SER A 263 7.18 -11.15 0.40
C SER A 263 7.71 -12.13 -0.63
N TRP A 264 7.80 -11.73 -1.90
CA TRP A 264 8.32 -12.55 -3.00
C TRP A 264 9.85 -12.51 -3.13
N LYS A 265 10.56 -11.85 -2.21
CA LYS A 265 12.02 -11.68 -2.27
C LYS A 265 12.75 -12.97 -2.62
N ASP A 266 12.49 -14.04 -1.89
CA ASP A 266 13.21 -15.31 -2.06
C ASP A 266 12.94 -15.96 -3.44
N ALA A 267 11.76 -15.73 -4.01
CA ALA A 267 11.40 -16.22 -5.34
C ALA A 267 12.01 -15.37 -6.48
N THR A 268 12.45 -14.15 -6.18
CA THR A 268 13.02 -13.19 -7.14
C THR A 268 14.54 -13.04 -7.05
N ASP A 269 15.20 -13.69 -6.10
CA ASP A 269 16.68 -13.68 -5.98
C ASP A 269 17.39 -14.46 -7.11
N LYS A 270 16.61 -14.92 -8.09
CA LYS A 270 17.12 -15.62 -9.27
C LYS A 270 17.63 -14.63 -10.31
N ILE A 271 18.85 -14.85 -10.77
CA ILE A 271 19.48 -14.08 -11.85
C ILE A 271 20.03 -15.07 -12.88
N GLY A 272 19.87 -14.72 -14.15
CA GLY A 272 20.36 -15.53 -15.26
C GLY A 272 19.40 -16.61 -15.69
N LEU A 273 19.92 -17.72 -16.22
CA LEU A 273 19.14 -18.77 -16.84
C LEU A 273 18.58 -19.73 -15.80
N GLN A 274 17.25 -19.90 -15.80
CA GLN A 274 16.51 -20.85 -14.96
C GLN A 274 15.49 -21.57 -15.84
N GLY A 275 15.73 -22.85 -16.13
CA GLY A 275 14.91 -23.58 -17.11
C GLY A 275 14.91 -22.88 -18.46
N CYS A 276 13.71 -22.53 -18.98
CA CYS A 276 13.56 -21.81 -20.24
C CYS A 276 13.37 -20.29 -20.09
N PHE A 277 13.60 -19.74 -18.90
CA PHE A 277 13.54 -18.32 -18.66
C PHE A 277 14.92 -17.74 -18.29
N ARG A 278 15.20 -16.54 -18.76
CA ARG A 278 16.31 -15.71 -18.31
C ARG A 278 15.75 -14.59 -17.45
N TYR A 279 16.16 -14.55 -16.18
CA TYR A 279 15.76 -13.52 -15.22
C TYR A 279 16.82 -12.42 -15.13
N MET A 280 16.38 -11.17 -15.20
CA MET A 280 17.20 -10.01 -14.92
C MET A 280 17.25 -9.75 -13.39
N PRO A 281 18.22 -8.96 -12.91
CA PRO A 281 18.24 -8.56 -11.51
C PRO A 281 16.94 -7.87 -11.08
N ALA A 282 16.38 -8.27 -9.95
CA ALA A 282 15.22 -7.64 -9.39
C ALA A 282 15.55 -6.21 -8.91
N LYS A 283 14.61 -5.29 -9.11
CA LYS A 283 14.67 -3.91 -8.63
C LYS A 283 13.67 -3.72 -7.49
N TRP A 284 14.10 -3.05 -6.43
CA TRP A 284 13.24 -2.65 -5.33
C TRP A 284 12.77 -1.22 -5.57
N VAL A 285 11.47 -1.01 -5.70
CA VAL A 285 10.88 0.26 -6.06
C VAL A 285 9.94 0.72 -4.96
N LYS A 286 10.21 1.90 -4.40
CA LYS A 286 9.29 2.54 -3.43
C LYS A 286 8.02 2.96 -4.17
N LYS A 287 6.84 2.56 -3.67
CA LYS A 287 5.56 2.77 -4.40
C LYS A 287 4.54 3.58 -3.60
N ILE A 288 4.22 3.20 -2.39
CA ILE A 288 3.16 3.82 -1.61
C ILE A 288 3.75 4.75 -0.56
N MET A 289 3.22 5.96 -0.51
CA MET A 289 3.52 6.92 0.54
C MET A 289 2.34 7.02 1.51
N PHE A 290 2.67 7.12 2.79
CA PHE A 290 1.72 7.29 3.89
C PHE A 290 1.85 8.69 4.48
N ARG A 291 0.74 9.20 5.06
CA ARG A 291 0.67 10.42 5.84
C ARG A 291 -0.10 10.13 7.13
N LEU A 292 0.57 10.27 8.27
CA LEU A 292 -0.04 10.13 9.59
C LEU A 292 -0.98 11.29 9.87
N LEU A 293 -2.21 11.00 10.29
CA LEU A 293 -3.25 11.99 10.57
C LEU A 293 -3.61 12.05 12.06
N ASP A 294 -3.65 10.90 12.75
CA ASP A 294 -4.02 10.84 14.17
C ASP A 294 -3.18 9.76 14.88
N LEU A 295 -2.16 10.23 15.61
CA LEU A 295 -1.22 9.36 16.31
C LEU A 295 -1.85 8.61 17.48
N GLU A 296 -2.77 9.24 18.22
CA GLU A 296 -3.45 8.59 19.35
C GLU A 296 -4.27 7.41 18.85
N LYS A 297 -5.05 7.60 17.78
CA LYS A 297 -5.85 6.51 17.20
C LYS A 297 -4.99 5.43 16.57
N LEU A 298 -3.90 5.80 15.88
CA LEU A 298 -2.98 4.81 15.33
C LEU A 298 -2.35 3.94 16.41
N SER A 299 -2.10 4.48 17.60
CA SER A 299 -1.44 3.74 18.69
C SER A 299 -2.17 2.46 19.07
N ALA A 300 -3.51 2.40 18.91
CA ALA A 300 -4.30 1.21 19.18
C ALA A 300 -3.93 0.00 18.30
N PHE A 301 -3.31 0.24 17.16
CA PHE A 301 -2.89 -0.78 16.20
C PHE A 301 -1.39 -1.11 16.29
N LEU A 302 -0.62 -0.35 17.07
CA LEU A 302 0.82 -0.55 17.20
C LEU A 302 1.15 -1.66 18.20
N LYS A 303 2.23 -2.38 17.90
CA LYS A 303 2.83 -3.39 18.78
C LYS A 303 4.23 -2.91 19.20
N CYS A 304 4.76 -3.38 20.33
CA CYS A 304 6.14 -3.14 20.72
C CYS A 304 6.86 -4.45 21.05
N LYS A 305 8.20 -4.40 20.94
CA LYS A 305 9.07 -5.53 21.27
C LYS A 305 8.91 -5.88 22.77
N VAL A 306 8.85 -7.17 23.08
CA VAL A 306 8.78 -7.67 24.46
C VAL A 306 10.19 -8.08 24.89
N SER A 307 10.66 -7.57 26.04
CA SER A 307 11.98 -7.91 26.58
C SER A 307 12.11 -9.41 26.83
N GLY A 308 13.11 -10.06 26.24
CA GLY A 308 13.39 -11.50 26.45
C GLY A 308 13.19 -12.40 25.22
N THR A 309 12.70 -11.88 24.09
CA THR A 309 12.60 -12.66 22.85
C THR A 309 13.57 -12.13 21.78
N GLN A 310 14.61 -12.91 21.49
CA GLN A 310 15.34 -12.78 20.22
C GLN A 310 14.47 -13.40 19.12
N GLY A 311 13.90 -12.56 18.24
CA GLY A 311 13.11 -13.00 17.10
C GLY A 311 11.60 -12.80 17.31
N TYR A 312 10.91 -12.45 16.22
CA TYR A 312 9.47 -12.33 16.13
C TYR A 312 8.81 -13.68 16.45
N THR A 313 8.31 -13.86 17.67
CA THR A 313 7.48 -15.03 18.01
C THR A 313 6.22 -14.59 18.74
N THR A 314 5.11 -15.09 18.24
CA THR A 314 3.78 -15.10 18.82
C THR A 314 3.83 -15.49 20.31
N LEU A 315 2.97 -14.83 21.10
CA LEU A 315 2.71 -15.01 22.52
C LEU A 315 2.85 -16.47 23.01
N GLU A 316 4.03 -16.85 23.52
CA GLU A 316 4.13 -18.02 24.39
C GLU A 316 3.94 -17.61 25.86
N LYS A 317 3.27 -18.48 26.63
CA LYS A 317 2.85 -18.26 28.00
C LYS A 317 4.03 -17.84 28.91
N LYS A 318 3.92 -16.64 29.51
CA LYS A 318 4.80 -16.17 30.58
C LYS A 318 4.66 -17.05 31.83
N THR A 319 5.82 -17.39 32.42
CA THR A 319 5.91 -17.86 33.81
C THR A 319 5.77 -16.66 34.76
N ALA A 320 5.01 -16.84 35.83
CA ALA A 320 4.80 -15.79 36.82
C ALA A 320 6.11 -15.46 37.56
N GLY A 321 6.65 -14.25 37.36
CA GLY A 321 7.83 -13.76 38.07
C GLY A 321 8.69 -12.69 37.41
N ASP A 322 8.50 -12.43 36.10
CA ASP A 322 9.30 -11.40 35.42
C ASP A 322 8.65 -10.01 35.64
N GLU A 323 9.41 -9.08 36.23
CA GLU A 323 9.05 -7.67 36.32
C GLU A 323 8.81 -7.13 34.92
N GLU A 324 7.66 -6.51 34.72
CA GLU A 324 7.26 -5.93 33.44
C GLU A 324 8.15 -4.73 33.12
N ALA A 325 8.99 -4.83 32.08
CA ALA A 325 9.73 -3.68 31.58
C ALA A 325 8.75 -2.64 31.04
N ILE A 326 8.63 -1.51 31.72
CA ILE A 326 7.87 -0.35 31.30
C ILE A 326 8.88 0.63 30.69
N SER A 327 8.58 1.14 29.50
CA SER A 327 9.36 2.21 28.87
C SER A 327 8.40 3.34 28.51
N GLU A 328 8.71 4.56 28.96
CA GLU A 328 7.88 5.73 28.75
C GLU A 328 8.71 6.99 28.46
N ALA A 329 8.14 7.89 27.68
CA ALA A 329 8.73 9.21 27.41
C ALA A 329 7.66 10.19 26.96
N ASP A 330 7.90 11.49 27.25
CA ASP A 330 7.13 12.59 26.68
C ASP A 330 7.86 13.17 25.48
N ILE A 331 7.21 13.16 24.32
CA ILE A 331 7.80 13.60 23.06
C ILE A 331 6.87 14.63 22.40
N TYR A 332 7.42 15.76 21.99
CA TYR A 332 6.70 16.73 21.18
C TYR A 332 6.68 16.27 19.71
N ILE A 333 5.50 16.07 19.18
CA ILE A 333 5.29 15.79 17.75
C ILE A 333 5.02 17.11 17.05
N GLU A 334 5.79 17.39 16.00
CA GLU A 334 5.63 18.58 15.17
C GLU A 334 4.95 18.23 13.86
N ASP A 335 3.79 18.83 13.58
CA ASP A 335 3.05 18.72 12.34
C ASP A 335 2.82 20.11 11.73
N ASN A 336 3.33 20.31 10.51
CA ASN A 336 3.27 21.61 9.84
C ASN A 336 1.87 21.97 9.30
N TYR A 337 1.00 20.96 9.13
CA TYR A 337 -0.28 21.11 8.45
C TYR A 337 -1.49 20.82 9.34
N LEU A 338 -1.37 19.84 10.23
CA LEU A 338 -2.39 19.51 11.22
C LEU A 338 -1.96 20.01 12.61
N LYS A 339 -2.30 21.25 12.90
CA LYS A 339 -1.92 21.87 14.18
C LYS A 339 -2.48 21.12 15.39
N GLU A 340 -3.65 20.52 15.25
CA GLU A 340 -4.28 19.68 16.26
C GLU A 340 -3.48 18.42 16.56
N GLN A 341 -2.64 17.97 15.61
CA GLN A 341 -1.70 16.86 15.82
C GLN A 341 -0.41 17.31 16.49
N SER A 342 0.02 18.56 16.31
CA SER A 342 1.17 19.07 17.06
C SER A 342 0.87 19.08 18.54
N GLY A 343 1.83 18.62 19.36
CA GLY A 343 1.68 18.61 20.81
C GLY A 343 2.63 17.65 21.50
N VAL A 344 2.60 17.68 22.82
CA VAL A 344 3.34 16.71 23.65
C VAL A 344 2.51 15.45 23.80
N TYR A 345 3.12 14.32 23.53
CA TYR A 345 2.52 13.00 23.66
C TYR A 345 3.30 12.17 24.66
N HIS A 346 2.57 11.57 25.57
CA HIS A 346 3.11 10.55 26.48
C HIS A 346 3.09 9.19 25.76
N PHE A 347 4.27 8.59 25.57
CA PHE A 347 4.46 7.26 24.99
C PHE A 347 4.67 6.28 26.14
N LEU A 348 3.87 5.21 26.16
CA LEU A 348 3.99 4.13 27.13
C LEU A 348 4.02 2.79 26.38
N LEU A 349 5.13 2.06 26.53
CA LEU A 349 5.31 0.72 25.97
C LEU A 349 5.25 -0.30 27.10
N LYS A 350 4.27 -1.19 27.04
CA LYS A 350 4.05 -2.20 28.08
C LYS A 350 3.40 -3.47 27.49
N ASN A 351 3.94 -4.64 27.81
CA ASN A 351 3.35 -5.95 27.47
C ASN A 351 3.04 -6.13 25.96
N GLY A 352 3.93 -5.70 25.08
CA GLY A 352 3.74 -5.78 23.64
C GLY A 352 2.79 -4.73 23.06
N LYS A 353 2.22 -3.85 23.89
CA LYS A 353 1.27 -2.80 23.50
C LYS A 353 1.93 -1.43 23.56
N VAL A 354 1.48 -0.56 22.68
CA VAL A 354 1.86 0.84 22.63
C VAL A 354 0.63 1.68 22.99
N LEU A 355 0.80 2.58 23.96
CA LEU A 355 -0.19 3.61 24.25
C LEU A 355 0.47 4.96 23.99
N ILE A 356 -0.17 5.78 23.19
CA ILE A 356 0.28 7.15 22.92
C ILE A 356 -0.89 8.08 23.22
N GLN A 357 -0.70 9.00 24.11
CA GLN A 357 -1.73 9.94 24.56
C GLN A 357 -1.22 11.37 24.52
N LYS A 358 -1.98 12.25 23.90
CA LYS A 358 -1.67 13.68 23.88
C LYS A 358 -1.87 14.29 25.27
N THR A 359 -0.85 14.97 25.78
CA THR A 359 -0.84 15.55 27.13
C THR A 359 -0.77 17.07 27.10
N GLY A 360 -0.41 17.69 25.98
CA GLY A 360 -0.32 19.14 25.83
C GLY A 360 -0.27 19.58 24.38
N ASP A 361 -0.78 20.80 24.12
CA ASP A 361 -0.84 21.36 22.75
C ASP A 361 0.42 22.12 22.35
N THR A 362 1.23 22.52 23.32
CA THR A 362 2.46 23.28 23.07
C THR A 362 3.69 22.53 23.57
N LYS A 363 4.84 22.82 22.96
CA LYS A 363 6.10 22.18 23.32
C LYS A 363 6.47 22.41 24.80
N GLY A 364 6.17 23.61 25.35
CA GLY A 364 6.49 23.98 26.74
C GLY A 364 7.93 23.63 27.09
N ASP A 365 8.12 22.91 28.21
CA ASP A 365 9.42 22.44 28.70
C ASP A 365 9.86 21.10 28.11
N CYS A 366 9.06 20.48 27.21
CA CYS A 366 9.42 19.21 26.56
C CYS A 366 10.64 19.41 25.66
N LYS A 367 11.73 18.73 25.97
CA LYS A 367 12.99 18.82 25.25
C LYS A 367 13.05 17.88 24.05
N GLU A 368 12.38 16.76 24.19
CA GLU A 368 12.33 15.71 23.17
C GLU A 368 11.35 16.09 22.07
N SER A 369 11.76 16.03 20.82
CA SER A 369 10.83 16.31 19.70
C SER A 369 11.21 15.58 18.42
N ILE A 370 10.18 15.22 17.64
CA ILE A 370 10.33 14.60 16.33
C ILE A 370 9.24 15.14 15.41
N SER A 371 9.55 15.32 14.11
CA SER A 371 8.54 15.69 13.14
C SER A 371 7.60 14.52 12.82
N VAL A 372 6.36 14.81 12.50
CA VAL A 372 5.42 13.80 12.03
C VAL A 372 5.94 13.07 10.79
N ALA A 373 6.68 13.76 9.92
CA ALA A 373 7.30 13.19 8.75
C ALA A 373 8.32 12.10 9.11
N ALA A 374 9.28 12.40 10.00
CA ALA A 374 10.29 11.42 10.44
C ALA A 374 9.64 10.24 11.18
N PHE A 375 8.62 10.50 11.98
CA PHE A 375 7.90 9.42 12.67
C PHE A 375 7.07 8.55 11.69
N THR A 376 6.48 9.16 10.65
CA THR A 376 5.79 8.42 9.56
C THR A 376 6.78 7.52 8.82
N GLU A 377 7.98 8.04 8.51
CA GLU A 377 9.04 7.30 7.81
C GLU A 377 9.52 6.09 8.62
N TYR A 378 9.69 6.27 9.92
CA TYR A 378 10.02 5.17 10.81
C TYR A 378 8.89 4.13 10.88
N LEU A 379 7.65 4.58 11.14
CA LEU A 379 6.53 3.66 11.37
C LEU A 379 6.16 2.84 10.13
N PHE A 380 6.14 3.42 8.95
CA PHE A 380 5.68 2.75 7.73
C PHE A 380 6.83 2.25 6.85
N GLY A 381 8.00 2.92 6.89
CA GLY A 381 9.18 2.58 6.09
C GLY A 381 10.21 1.72 6.81
N ALA A 382 10.13 1.61 8.15
CA ALA A 382 11.14 1.01 9.01
C ALA A 382 12.54 1.65 8.87
N GLU A 383 12.60 2.92 8.46
CA GLU A 383 13.87 3.66 8.31
C GLU A 383 14.33 4.14 9.70
N GLU A 384 15.15 3.35 10.38
CA GLU A 384 15.65 3.68 11.73
C GLU A 384 16.52 4.94 11.74
N GLU A 385 17.19 5.25 10.64
CA GLU A 385 18.05 6.42 10.47
C GLU A 385 17.31 7.73 10.75
N CYS A 386 16.02 7.83 10.38
CA CYS A 386 15.23 9.04 10.66
C CYS A 386 15.01 9.31 12.16
N VAL A 387 15.08 8.27 13.00
CA VAL A 387 15.09 8.39 14.46
C VAL A 387 16.51 8.63 14.98
N ASP A 388 17.51 7.93 14.42
CA ASP A 388 18.90 8.06 14.83
C ASP A 388 19.48 9.44 14.57
N ASP A 389 19.15 10.03 13.42
CA ASP A 389 19.61 11.36 13.02
C ASP A 389 18.86 12.50 13.70
N CYS A 390 17.78 12.21 14.40
CA CYS A 390 17.02 13.21 15.13
C CYS A 390 17.83 13.73 16.34
N THR A 391 18.42 14.91 16.20
CA THR A 391 19.30 15.52 17.21
C THR A 391 18.55 16.02 18.44
N THR A 392 17.23 16.14 18.36
CA THR A 392 16.34 16.58 19.44
C THR A 392 15.84 15.45 20.31
N LEU A 393 16.23 14.19 20.03
CA LEU A 393 15.91 13.02 20.84
C LEU A 393 17.14 12.53 21.61
N SER A 394 16.94 12.18 22.89
CA SER A 394 17.95 11.49 23.69
C SER A 394 18.13 10.05 23.24
N GLY A 395 19.24 9.41 23.66
CA GLY A 395 19.47 8.00 23.37
C GLY A 395 18.39 7.09 23.96
N GLU A 396 17.85 7.42 25.13
CA GLU A 396 16.77 6.66 25.77
C GLU A 396 15.48 6.75 24.97
N THR A 397 15.11 7.94 24.51
CA THR A 397 13.89 8.18 23.69
C THR A 397 14.02 7.52 22.31
N LYS A 398 15.20 7.56 21.68
CA LYS A 398 15.46 6.83 20.43
C LYS A 398 15.26 5.32 20.62
N ASN A 399 15.79 4.76 21.69
CA ASN A 399 15.60 3.34 22.00
C ASN A 399 14.13 3.01 22.29
N LEU A 400 13.39 3.89 22.98
CA LEU A 400 11.96 3.71 23.18
C LEU A 400 11.22 3.65 21.84
N LEU A 401 11.44 4.61 20.95
CA LEU A 401 10.80 4.63 19.64
C LEU A 401 11.14 3.38 18.81
N LYS A 402 12.41 2.94 18.81
CA LYS A 402 12.84 1.72 18.11
C LYS A 402 12.30 0.42 18.71
N ASN A 403 11.73 0.47 19.91
CA ASN A 403 10.98 -0.65 20.47
C ASN A 403 9.53 -0.73 19.97
N ILE A 404 8.99 0.30 19.34
CA ILE A 404 7.73 0.21 18.58
C ILE A 404 8.01 -0.61 17.33
N CYS A 405 7.20 -1.62 17.05
CA CYS A 405 7.34 -2.42 15.84
C CYS A 405 6.83 -1.61 14.63
N PRO A 406 7.66 -1.37 13.61
CA PRO A 406 7.20 -0.70 12.40
C PRO A 406 6.12 -1.49 11.67
N LEU A 407 5.27 -0.76 10.95
CA LEU A 407 4.24 -1.30 10.05
C LEU A 407 4.80 -1.35 8.61
N SER A 408 5.88 -2.08 8.39
CA SER A 408 6.66 -2.02 7.14
C SER A 408 6.43 -3.16 6.17
N LYS A 409 5.81 -4.25 6.63
CA LYS A 409 5.41 -5.36 5.74
C LYS A 409 4.03 -5.05 5.16
N ASN A 410 4.02 -4.39 4.02
CA ASN A 410 2.79 -3.84 3.45
C ASN A 410 2.46 -4.49 2.10
N CYS A 411 1.17 -4.80 1.88
CA CYS A 411 0.62 -5.31 0.64
C CYS A 411 -0.62 -4.49 0.25
N ILE A 412 -0.37 -3.35 -0.37
CA ILE A 412 -1.39 -2.46 -0.91
C ILE A 412 -1.29 -2.53 -2.42
N MET A 413 -2.33 -3.02 -3.06
CA MET A 413 -2.32 -3.39 -4.47
C MET A 413 -3.17 -2.44 -5.34
N GLU A 414 -3.68 -1.35 -4.76
CA GLU A 414 -4.40 -0.32 -5.50
C GLU A 414 -3.46 0.34 -6.51
N ILE A 415 -3.86 0.29 -7.78
CA ILE A 415 -3.22 0.96 -8.90
C ILE A 415 -4.26 1.93 -9.46
N VAL A 416 -4.02 3.20 -9.35
CA VAL A 416 -4.83 4.23 -10.05
C VAL A 416 -3.91 5.31 -10.57
#